data_dc89854d46e1e5812ecf3aecc6ecf624
#
_entry.id   dc89854d46e1e5812ecf3aecc6ecf624
#
_cell.length_a   1.000
_cell.length_b   1.000
_cell.length_c   1.000
_cell.angle_alpha   90.00
_cell.angle_beta   90.00
_cell.angle_gamma   90.00
#
_symmetry.space_group_name_H-M   'P 1'
#
loop_
_entity.id
_entity.type
_entity.pdbx_description
1 polymer ?
#
loop_
_entity_poly.entity_id
_entity_poly.type
_entity_poly.pdbx_seq_one_letter_code
_entity_poly.pdbx_strand_id
1 'polypeptide(L)'
;MKKTKRAKLEAAGWVVGSVKEFLGLSEADAALIEMKLALSRSLRERRNKQGLSQIQLAERLQSSQSRVAKMEAGDPSVSMDLLVSSLLLLGASSADLANAIKGGEKKRGPRAA
;
A
#
# COMPACT_ATOMS: atom_id res chain seq x y z
N MET A 1 -8.15 -6.53 -20.58
CA MET A 1 -9.42 -6.69 -19.98
C MET A 1 -10.54 -6.74 -20.99
N LYS A 2 -11.52 -7.54 -20.72
CA LYS A 2 -12.61 -7.71 -21.67
C LYS A 2 -13.60 -6.60 -21.58
N LYS A 3 -14.02 -6.11 -22.75
CA LYS A 3 -14.94 -5.00 -22.80
C LYS A 3 -16.27 -5.29 -22.15
N THR A 4 -16.76 -6.52 -22.30
CA THR A 4 -18.04 -6.90 -21.71
C THR A 4 -18.03 -6.77 -20.20
N LYS A 5 -16.93 -7.13 -19.58
CA LYS A 5 -16.79 -7.03 -18.15
C LYS A 5 -16.80 -5.57 -17.70
N ARG A 6 -16.11 -4.72 -18.45
CA ARG A 6 -16.08 -3.31 -18.16
C ARG A 6 -17.46 -2.68 -18.29
N ALA A 7 -18.14 -2.97 -19.39
CA ALA A 7 -19.47 -2.42 -19.62
C ALA A 7 -20.42 -2.85 -18.52
N LYS A 8 -20.30 -4.07 -18.06
CA LYS A 8 -21.14 -4.59 -16.99
C LYS A 8 -20.93 -3.81 -15.70
N LEU A 9 -19.68 -3.52 -15.37
CA LEU A 9 -19.37 -2.75 -14.19
C LEU A 9 -19.92 -1.33 -14.29
N GLU A 10 -19.73 -0.71 -15.43
CA GLU A 10 -20.19 0.66 -15.63
C GLU A 10 -21.70 0.74 -15.53
N ALA A 11 -22.39 -0.24 -16.09
CA ALA A 11 -23.83 -0.26 -16.05
C ALA A 11 -24.37 -0.50 -14.63
N ALA A 12 -23.66 -1.28 -13.85
CA ALA A 12 -24.10 -1.61 -12.50
C ALA A 12 -23.71 -0.57 -11.47
N GLY A 13 -22.84 0.37 -11.84
CA GLY A 13 -22.30 1.33 -10.89
C GLY A 13 -21.11 0.73 -10.16
N TRP A 14 -20.27 1.59 -9.69
CA TRP A 14 -19.02 1.17 -9.06
C TRP A 14 -19.20 0.99 -7.58
N VAL A 15 -18.91 -0.22 -7.11
CA VAL A 15 -18.78 -0.51 -5.69
C VAL A 15 -17.48 -1.29 -5.52
N VAL A 16 -16.93 -1.25 -4.32
CA VAL A 16 -15.64 -1.88 -4.05
C VAL A 16 -15.63 -3.35 -4.43
N GLY A 17 -16.68 -4.09 -4.10
CA GLY A 17 -16.77 -5.50 -4.44
C GLY A 17 -16.74 -5.73 -5.94
N SER A 18 -17.39 -4.87 -6.70
CA SER A 18 -17.42 -5.00 -8.15
C SER A 18 -16.05 -4.73 -8.76
N VAL A 19 -15.32 -3.76 -8.21
CA VAL A 19 -13.97 -3.48 -8.68
C VAL A 19 -13.07 -4.68 -8.44
N LYS A 20 -13.18 -5.28 -7.26
CA LYS A 20 -12.40 -6.45 -6.93
C LYS A 20 -12.70 -7.59 -7.90
N GLU A 21 -13.98 -7.84 -8.16
CA GLU A 21 -14.39 -8.87 -9.11
C GLU A 21 -13.88 -8.56 -10.52
N PHE A 22 -14.00 -7.32 -10.89
CA PHE A 22 -13.58 -6.87 -12.20
C PHE A 22 -12.10 -7.14 -12.43
N LEU A 23 -11.28 -6.87 -11.43
CA LEU A 23 -9.84 -7.07 -11.53
C LEU A 23 -9.45 -8.53 -11.33
N GLY A 24 -10.41 -9.39 -10.96
CA GLY A 24 -10.11 -10.79 -10.73
C GLY A 24 -9.36 -11.04 -9.44
N LEU A 25 -9.51 -10.14 -8.47
CA LEU A 25 -8.80 -10.28 -7.20
C LEU A 25 -9.55 -11.21 -6.26
N SER A 26 -8.81 -12.06 -5.58
CA SER A 26 -9.33 -12.85 -4.49
C SER A 26 -9.39 -11.99 -3.23
N GLU A 27 -10.02 -12.51 -2.18
CA GLU A 27 -10.00 -11.84 -0.88
C GLU A 27 -8.57 -11.66 -0.39
N ALA A 28 -7.74 -12.68 -0.59
CA ALA A 28 -6.35 -12.61 -0.17
C ALA A 28 -5.57 -11.55 -0.95
N ASP A 29 -5.81 -11.46 -2.25
CA ASP A 29 -5.14 -10.45 -3.07
C ASP A 29 -5.54 -9.05 -2.64
N ALA A 30 -6.82 -8.84 -2.37
CA ALA A 30 -7.30 -7.54 -1.92
C ALA A 30 -6.68 -7.17 -0.58
N ALA A 31 -6.59 -8.12 0.34
CA ALA A 31 -5.99 -7.89 1.64
C ALA A 31 -4.51 -7.53 1.50
N LEU A 32 -3.79 -8.22 0.61
CA LEU A 32 -2.38 -7.93 0.38
C LEU A 32 -2.19 -6.50 -0.12
N ILE A 33 -3.02 -6.08 -1.06
CA ILE A 33 -2.95 -4.71 -1.58
C ILE A 33 -3.16 -3.70 -0.46
N GLU A 34 -4.14 -3.94 0.40
CA GLU A 34 -4.41 -3.03 1.51
C GLU A 34 -3.27 -2.97 2.49
N MET A 35 -2.65 -4.11 2.79
CA MET A 35 -1.49 -4.14 3.66
C MET A 35 -0.32 -3.36 3.07
N LYS A 36 -0.08 -3.52 1.77
CA LYS A 36 0.98 -2.78 1.11
C LYS A 36 0.72 -1.28 1.14
N LEU A 37 -0.52 -0.87 0.93
CA LEU A 37 -0.85 0.55 0.98
C LEU A 37 -0.64 1.11 2.38
N ALA A 38 -1.00 0.34 3.41
CA ALA A 38 -0.79 0.77 4.79
C ALA A 38 0.69 0.93 5.09
N LEU A 39 1.51 0.00 4.63
CA LEU A 39 2.96 0.08 4.84
C LEU A 39 3.57 1.23 4.04
N SER A 40 3.05 1.50 2.84
CA SER A 40 3.51 2.64 2.05
C SER A 40 3.28 3.96 2.78
N ARG A 41 2.10 4.11 3.37
CA ARG A 41 1.78 5.30 4.17
C ARG A 41 2.66 5.39 5.40
N SER A 42 2.89 4.27 6.05
CA SER A 42 3.73 4.22 7.23
C SER A 42 5.17 4.63 6.90
N LEU A 43 5.67 4.19 5.75
CA LEU A 43 7.01 4.56 5.31
C LEU A 43 7.12 6.06 5.13
N ARG A 44 6.15 6.66 4.46
CA ARG A 44 6.14 8.10 4.25
C ARG A 44 6.08 8.86 5.57
N GLU A 45 5.19 8.44 6.46
CA GLU A 45 5.04 9.09 7.75
C GLU A 45 6.31 9.00 8.57
N ARG A 46 6.93 7.83 8.59
CA ARG A 46 8.17 7.64 9.35
C ARG A 46 9.31 8.46 8.77
N ARG A 47 9.40 8.51 7.44
CA ARG A 47 10.39 9.35 6.77
C ARG A 47 10.23 10.81 7.16
N ASN A 48 9.00 11.31 7.08
CA ASN A 48 8.70 12.70 7.42
C ASN A 48 9.02 12.99 8.88
N LYS A 49 8.69 12.05 9.75
CA LYS A 49 8.93 12.21 11.18
C LYS A 49 10.41 12.31 11.49
N GLN A 50 11.22 11.62 10.72
CA GLN A 50 12.67 11.65 10.90
C GLN A 50 13.32 12.80 10.14
N GLY A 51 12.53 13.63 9.48
CA GLY A 51 13.05 14.80 8.77
C GLY A 51 13.81 14.47 7.51
N LEU A 52 13.58 13.31 6.92
CA LEU A 52 14.28 12.89 5.72
C LEU A 52 13.51 13.25 4.46
N SER A 53 14.24 13.69 3.42
CA SER A 53 13.66 13.83 2.10
C SER A 53 13.63 12.45 1.42
N GLN A 54 12.92 12.36 0.30
CA GLN A 54 12.92 11.12 -0.47
C GLN A 54 14.32 10.79 -0.98
N ILE A 55 15.08 11.81 -1.33
CA ILE A 55 16.46 11.62 -1.80
C ILE A 55 17.33 11.07 -0.67
N GLN A 56 17.16 11.60 0.53
CA GLN A 56 17.93 11.13 1.68
C GLN A 56 17.56 9.69 2.04
N LEU A 57 16.29 9.36 1.98
CA LEU A 57 15.88 7.98 2.21
C LEU A 57 16.43 7.05 1.14
N ALA A 58 16.41 7.50 -0.11
CA ALA A 58 16.98 6.71 -1.20
C ALA A 58 18.44 6.40 -0.96
N GLU A 59 19.18 7.38 -0.47
CA GLU A 59 20.59 7.16 -0.15
C GLU A 59 20.77 6.10 0.93
N ARG A 60 19.95 6.15 1.95
CA ARG A 60 20.01 5.15 3.02
C ARG A 60 19.67 3.75 2.53
N LEU A 61 18.73 3.67 1.58
CA LEU A 61 18.31 2.40 1.02
C LEU A 61 19.21 1.95 -0.13
N GLN A 62 20.18 2.77 -0.50
CA GLN A 62 21.03 2.52 -1.66
C GLN A 62 20.18 2.31 -2.91
N SER A 63 19.22 3.22 -3.08
CA SER A 63 18.23 3.14 -4.15
C SER A 63 18.11 4.51 -4.81
N SER A 64 17.06 4.71 -5.59
CA SER A 64 16.84 5.98 -6.28
C SER A 64 15.63 6.71 -5.68
N GLN A 65 15.62 8.03 -5.86
CA GLN A 65 14.50 8.83 -5.39
C GLN A 65 13.20 8.42 -6.08
N SER A 66 13.26 8.07 -7.36
CA SER A 66 12.04 7.64 -8.05
C SER A 66 11.50 6.33 -7.48
N ARG A 67 12.39 5.44 -7.02
CA ARG A 67 11.94 4.21 -6.40
C ARG A 67 11.28 4.48 -5.05
N VAL A 68 11.85 5.38 -4.27
CA VAL A 68 11.23 5.79 -3.00
C VAL A 68 9.86 6.41 -3.26
N ALA A 69 9.74 7.25 -4.28
CA ALA A 69 8.47 7.86 -4.62
C ALA A 69 7.42 6.80 -4.94
N LYS A 70 7.80 5.77 -5.69
CA LYS A 70 6.89 4.67 -5.99
C LYS A 70 6.49 3.91 -4.75
N MET A 71 7.44 3.68 -3.85
CA MET A 71 7.16 2.98 -2.60
C MET A 71 6.12 3.73 -1.78
N GLU A 72 6.27 5.04 -1.68
CA GLU A 72 5.35 5.86 -0.88
C GLU A 72 4.01 6.07 -1.57
N ALA A 73 3.98 5.98 -2.89
CA ALA A 73 2.75 6.14 -3.65
C ALA A 73 1.91 4.86 -3.70
N GLY A 74 2.42 3.76 -3.19
CA GLY A 74 1.68 2.50 -3.22
C GLY A 74 1.68 1.85 -4.59
N ASP A 75 2.73 2.06 -5.37
CA ASP A 75 2.82 1.49 -6.71
C ASP A 75 2.79 -0.04 -6.63
N PRO A 76 1.96 -0.70 -7.45
CA PRO A 76 1.85 -2.16 -7.38
C PRO A 76 3.14 -2.91 -7.68
N SER A 77 4.08 -2.29 -8.37
CA SER A 77 5.35 -2.94 -8.69
C SER A 77 6.26 -3.09 -7.48
N VAL A 78 5.96 -2.40 -6.39
CA VAL A 78 6.76 -2.45 -5.17
C VAL A 78 6.35 -3.67 -4.36
N SER A 79 7.33 -4.47 -3.95
CA SER A 79 7.02 -5.69 -3.19
C SER A 79 6.80 -5.39 -1.71
N MET A 80 6.09 -6.29 -1.05
CA MET A 80 5.92 -6.22 0.39
C MET A 80 7.28 -6.28 1.08
N ASP A 81 8.17 -7.14 0.59
CA ASP A 81 9.50 -7.29 1.18
C ASP A 81 10.26 -5.97 1.18
N LEU A 82 10.17 -5.23 0.09
CA LEU A 82 10.88 -3.97 -0.01
C LEU A 82 10.32 -2.96 0.98
N LEU A 83 9.01 -2.91 1.14
CA LEU A 83 8.38 -2.00 2.10
C LEU A 83 8.79 -2.36 3.53
N VAL A 84 8.72 -3.64 3.86
CA VAL A 84 9.06 -4.10 5.20
C VAL A 84 10.53 -3.83 5.51
N SER A 85 11.43 -4.20 4.61
CA SER A 85 12.86 -4.00 4.87
C SER A 85 13.21 -2.53 4.99
N SER A 86 12.55 -1.67 4.20
CA SER A 86 12.79 -0.23 4.28
C SER A 86 12.32 0.34 5.61
N LEU A 87 11.16 -0.10 6.09
CA LEU A 87 10.65 0.33 7.39
C LEU A 87 11.57 -0.13 8.52
N LEU A 88 12.05 -1.37 8.45
CA LEU A 88 12.98 -1.87 9.45
C LEU A 88 14.27 -1.06 9.46
N LEU A 89 14.75 -0.67 8.28
CA LEU A 89 15.94 0.16 8.18
C LEU A 89 15.71 1.51 8.87
N LEU A 90 14.51 2.06 8.80
CA LEU A 90 14.18 3.31 9.46
C LEU A 90 13.86 3.14 10.94
N GLY A 91 14.06 1.95 11.49
CA GLY A 91 13.91 1.73 12.91
C GLY A 91 12.55 1.20 13.35
N ALA A 92 11.70 0.82 12.42
CA ALA A 92 10.43 0.22 12.80
C ALA A 92 10.65 -1.17 13.39
N SER A 93 9.83 -1.51 14.37
CA SER A 93 9.82 -2.86 14.94
C SER A 93 8.71 -3.68 14.30
N SER A 94 8.71 -4.98 14.58
CA SER A 94 7.60 -5.81 14.10
C SER A 94 6.27 -5.35 14.67
N ALA A 95 6.27 -4.85 15.89
CA ALA A 95 5.05 -4.29 16.50
C ALA A 95 4.60 -3.05 15.74
N ASP A 96 5.55 -2.21 15.32
CA ASP A 96 5.23 -1.03 14.52
C ASP A 96 4.59 -1.42 13.20
N LEU A 97 5.11 -2.46 12.56
CA LEU A 97 4.55 -2.94 11.30
C LEU A 97 3.14 -3.48 11.49
N ALA A 98 2.94 -4.24 12.56
CA ALA A 98 1.60 -4.76 12.86
C ALA A 98 0.61 -3.64 13.10
N ASN A 99 1.03 -2.61 13.84
CA ASN A 99 0.17 -1.47 14.13
C ASN A 99 -0.15 -0.68 12.85
N ALA A 100 0.80 -0.54 11.95
CA ALA A 100 0.56 0.14 10.69
C ALA A 100 -0.50 -0.58 9.87
N ILE A 101 -0.42 -1.90 9.81
CA ILE A 101 -1.39 -2.70 9.07
C ILE A 101 -2.77 -2.60 9.71
N LYS A 102 -2.84 -2.69 11.03
CA LYS A 102 -4.10 -2.52 11.74
C LYS A 102 -4.68 -1.13 11.54
N GLY A 103 -3.83 -0.12 11.58
CA GLY A 103 -4.26 1.25 11.36
C GLY A 103 -4.86 1.46 9.99
N GLY A 104 -4.30 0.76 8.98
CA GLY A 104 -4.85 0.82 7.65
C GLY A 104 -6.26 0.28 7.57
N GLU A 105 -6.52 -0.81 8.29
CA GLU A 105 -7.87 -1.37 8.36
C GLU A 105 -8.84 -0.40 9.00
N LYS A 106 -8.43 0.22 10.09
CA LYS A 106 -9.26 1.19 10.78
C LYS A 106 -9.59 2.38 9.90
N LYS A 107 -8.63 2.82 9.12
CA LYS A 107 -8.82 4.00 8.26
C LYS A 107 -9.81 3.77 7.14
N ARG A 108 -10.07 2.52 6.79
CA ARG A 108 -11.07 2.23 5.79
C ARG A 108 -12.48 2.41 6.31
N GLY A 109 -12.60 2.79 7.57
CA GLY A 109 -13.89 3.01 8.19
C GLY A 109 -14.39 1.78 8.91
N PRO A 110 -15.46 1.94 9.66
CA PRO A 110 -15.99 0.84 10.44
C PRO A 110 -16.50 -0.25 9.51
N ARG A 111 -16.16 -1.45 9.86
CA ARG A 111 -16.71 -2.59 9.18
C ARG A 111 -18.15 -2.74 9.60
N ALA A 112 -18.90 -3.37 8.77
CA ALA A 112 -20.29 -3.63 9.09
C ALA A 112 -20.45 -4.48 10.33
N ALA A 113 -19.48 -5.14 10.74
CA ALA A 113 -19.57 -5.95 11.94
C ALA A 113 -19.45 -5.10 13.18
#